data_15105edef626664d22fc0341d806b402
#
_entry.id   15105edef626664d22fc0341d806b402
#
_cell.length_a   1.000
_cell.length_b   1.000
_cell.length_c   1.000
_cell.angle_alpha   90.00
_cell.angle_beta   90.00
_cell.angle_gamma   90.00
#
_symmetry.space_group_name_H-M   'P 1'
#
loop_
_entity.id
_entity.type
_entity.pdbx_description
1 polymer ?
#
loop_
_entity_poly.entity_id
_entity_poly.type
_entity_poly.pdbx_seq_one_letter_code
_entity_poly.pdbx_strand_id
1 'polypeptide(L)'
;ESRVSRGLGDVYKRQQNYISEFLKVKGVSYKQERNFPSIDATAKLSPYINAGIVSSKWCLVKAKECNNDMLDDGDKGIVHWVSEILWREFYRHIIYNFPKVSKNLPFIDYTKNIPWNEDSVSLQRWKDGKTGIPIVDAGIREMLATGWMHNRLRMIVAMFLSKNLLINWQEGEKFFMTKLIDGDIASNNGGWQWSASTGTDAAPYFRIMNPETQSIRFDPDGEYIKKWVPELKDCTAADVHMPNNPTQYGYPDPIVDLKESRKNAIDVFSAIKS
;
A
#
# COMPACT_ATOMS: atom_id res chain seq x y z
N GLU A 1 -31.59 -22.87 9.50
CA GLU A 1 -30.48 -21.89 9.35
C GLU A 1 -30.89 -20.53 9.91
N SER A 2 -30.04 -19.97 10.76
CA SER A 2 -30.28 -18.61 11.29
C SER A 2 -30.16 -17.56 10.15
N ARG A 3 -30.82 -16.41 10.30
CA ARG A 3 -30.69 -15.29 9.33
C ARG A 3 -29.23 -14.88 9.10
N VAL A 4 -28.39 -14.95 10.14
CA VAL A 4 -26.96 -14.64 10.09
C VAL A 4 -26.21 -15.66 9.22
N SER A 5 -26.52 -16.96 9.35
CA SER A 5 -25.91 -18.02 8.53
C SER A 5 -26.24 -17.88 7.04
N ARG A 6 -27.51 -17.53 6.71
CA ARG A 6 -27.89 -17.24 5.31
C ARG A 6 -27.18 -16.04 4.74
N GLY A 7 -27.03 -14.94 5.51
CA GLY A 7 -26.32 -13.76 5.08
C GLY A 7 -24.83 -14.02 4.74
N LEU A 8 -24.13 -14.83 5.55
CA LEU A 8 -22.74 -15.21 5.28
C LEU A 8 -22.63 -16.12 4.03
N GLY A 9 -23.57 -17.06 3.86
CA GLY A 9 -23.62 -17.90 2.66
C GLY A 9 -23.83 -17.09 1.38
N ASP A 10 -24.64 -16.06 1.40
CA ASP A 10 -24.87 -15.18 0.26
C ASP A 10 -23.64 -14.32 -0.05
N VAL A 11 -22.95 -13.81 0.96
CA VAL A 11 -21.68 -13.08 0.78
C VAL A 11 -20.62 -14.00 0.17
N TYR A 12 -20.49 -15.22 0.67
CA TYR A 12 -19.56 -16.21 0.13
C TYR A 12 -19.81 -16.51 -1.36
N LYS A 13 -21.06 -16.84 -1.73
CA LYS A 13 -21.44 -17.10 -3.13
C LYS A 13 -21.17 -15.90 -4.02
N ARG A 14 -21.49 -14.69 -3.56
CA ARG A 14 -21.25 -13.46 -4.30
C ARG A 14 -19.75 -13.25 -4.55
N GLN A 15 -18.91 -13.46 -3.55
CA GLN A 15 -17.46 -13.35 -3.71
C GLN A 15 -16.88 -14.43 -4.64
N GLN A 16 -17.40 -15.64 -4.62
CA GLN A 16 -17.00 -16.68 -5.56
C GLN A 16 -17.28 -16.31 -7.02
N ASN A 17 -18.48 -15.79 -7.28
CA ASN A 17 -18.85 -15.32 -8.62
C ASN A 17 -17.98 -14.14 -9.05
N TYR A 18 -17.77 -13.18 -8.14
CA TYR A 18 -16.93 -12.03 -8.38
C TYR A 18 -15.49 -12.39 -8.75
N ILE A 19 -14.86 -13.33 -8.04
CA ILE A 19 -13.49 -13.77 -8.35
C ILE A 19 -13.43 -14.43 -9.72
N SER A 20 -14.39 -15.28 -10.04
CA SER A 20 -14.42 -15.96 -11.35
C SER A 20 -14.60 -14.95 -12.49
N GLU A 21 -15.44 -13.94 -12.31
CA GLU A 21 -15.63 -12.87 -13.27
C GLU A 21 -14.37 -11.97 -13.36
N PHE A 22 -13.81 -11.58 -12.23
CA PHE A 22 -12.57 -10.79 -12.17
C PHE A 22 -11.44 -11.47 -12.95
N LEU A 23 -11.20 -12.77 -12.73
CA LEU A 23 -10.11 -13.49 -13.40
C LEU A 23 -10.31 -13.56 -14.90
N LYS A 24 -11.56 -13.74 -15.35
CA LYS A 24 -11.88 -13.81 -16.79
C LYS A 24 -11.80 -12.46 -17.50
N VAL A 25 -12.20 -11.37 -16.84
CA VAL A 25 -12.35 -10.04 -17.48
C VAL A 25 -11.13 -9.17 -17.20
N LYS A 26 -10.67 -9.08 -15.95
CA LYS A 26 -9.59 -8.17 -15.51
C LYS A 26 -8.28 -8.90 -15.24
N GLY A 27 -8.33 -10.22 -15.01
CA GLY A 27 -7.16 -11.03 -14.68
C GLY A 27 -6.06 -10.93 -15.75
N VAL A 28 -6.44 -10.97 -17.02
CA VAL A 28 -5.49 -10.91 -18.16
C VAL A 28 -4.74 -9.57 -18.26
N SER A 29 -5.37 -8.45 -17.94
CA SER A 29 -4.73 -7.11 -17.91
C SER A 29 -4.10 -6.75 -16.57
N TYR A 30 -4.28 -7.58 -15.55
CA TYR A 30 -3.89 -7.29 -14.16
C TYR A 30 -2.44 -6.83 -14.02
N LYS A 31 -1.49 -7.50 -14.70
CA LYS A 31 -0.06 -7.15 -14.63
C LYS A 31 0.22 -5.72 -15.09
N GLN A 32 -0.47 -5.25 -16.11
CA GLN A 32 -0.30 -3.92 -16.71
C GLN A 32 -1.00 -2.84 -15.87
N GLU A 33 -2.21 -3.12 -15.41
CA GLU A 33 -3.11 -2.10 -14.87
C GLU A 33 -3.08 -1.99 -13.33
N ARG A 34 -2.64 -3.05 -12.65
CA ARG A 34 -2.66 -3.13 -11.17
C ARG A 34 -1.96 -2.00 -10.42
N ASN A 35 -1.11 -1.23 -11.09
CA ASN A 35 -0.36 -0.15 -10.48
C ASN A 35 -1.02 1.22 -10.58
N PHE A 36 -2.09 1.35 -11.37
CA PHE A 36 -2.80 2.61 -11.60
C PHE A 36 -4.00 2.72 -10.65
N PRO A 37 -3.96 3.60 -9.63
CA PRO A 37 -5.01 3.66 -8.61
C PRO A 37 -6.32 4.27 -9.12
N SER A 38 -6.30 5.01 -10.23
CA SER A 38 -7.49 5.51 -10.91
C SER A 38 -8.27 4.42 -11.66
N ILE A 39 -7.62 3.30 -12.01
CA ILE A 39 -8.22 2.19 -12.75
C ILE A 39 -8.76 1.13 -11.77
N ASP A 40 -9.99 0.68 -11.97
CA ASP A 40 -10.57 -0.44 -11.20
C ASP A 40 -10.07 -1.80 -11.70
N ALA A 41 -8.77 -2.02 -11.55
CA ALA A 41 -8.05 -3.20 -12.04
C ALA A 41 -7.69 -4.23 -10.95
N THR A 42 -8.01 -3.97 -9.68
CA THR A 42 -7.68 -4.87 -8.57
C THR A 42 -8.91 -5.60 -8.06
N ALA A 43 -8.72 -6.85 -7.58
CA ALA A 43 -9.82 -7.67 -7.09
C ALA A 43 -10.43 -7.21 -5.76
N LYS A 44 -9.76 -6.34 -5.00
CA LYS A 44 -10.20 -5.82 -3.67
C LYS A 44 -10.69 -6.92 -2.71
N LEU A 45 -10.05 -8.09 -2.76
CA LEU A 45 -10.44 -9.27 -1.98
C LEU A 45 -9.84 -9.33 -0.58
N SER A 46 -8.87 -8.47 -0.29
CA SER A 46 -8.13 -8.48 0.98
C SER A 46 -9.04 -8.47 2.21
N PRO A 47 -10.14 -7.68 2.29
CA PRO A 47 -11.06 -7.74 3.45
C PRO A 47 -11.73 -9.09 3.60
N TYR A 48 -12.14 -9.72 2.50
CA TYR A 48 -12.86 -11.00 2.51
C TYR A 48 -11.94 -12.18 2.84
N ILE A 49 -10.68 -12.12 2.37
CA ILE A 49 -9.67 -13.12 2.71
C ILE A 49 -9.28 -12.98 4.19
N ASN A 50 -9.14 -11.74 4.68
CA ASN A 50 -8.79 -11.49 6.07
C ASN A 50 -9.91 -11.91 7.03
N ALA A 51 -11.16 -11.66 6.68
CA ALA A 51 -12.33 -12.11 7.44
C ALA A 51 -12.62 -13.62 7.32
N GLY A 52 -11.83 -14.37 6.52
CA GLY A 52 -12.03 -15.81 6.32
C GLY A 52 -13.24 -16.19 5.46
N ILE A 53 -13.88 -15.23 4.80
CA ILE A 53 -15.02 -15.46 3.90
C ILE A 53 -14.56 -16.19 2.62
N VAL A 54 -13.35 -15.90 2.16
CA VAL A 54 -12.71 -16.55 1.02
C VAL A 54 -11.33 -17.02 1.43
N SER A 55 -10.96 -18.27 1.10
CA SER A 55 -9.62 -18.78 1.39
C SER A 55 -8.64 -18.48 0.26
N SER A 56 -7.37 -18.21 0.60
CA SER A 56 -6.27 -18.10 -0.37
C SER A 56 -6.17 -19.32 -1.26
N LYS A 57 -6.33 -20.52 -0.68
CA LYS A 57 -6.30 -21.80 -1.43
C LYS A 57 -7.40 -21.85 -2.50
N TRP A 58 -8.60 -21.40 -2.17
CA TRP A 58 -9.70 -21.36 -3.13
C TRP A 58 -9.42 -20.36 -4.27
N CYS A 59 -8.83 -19.21 -3.95
CA CYS A 59 -8.39 -18.24 -4.95
C CYS A 59 -7.39 -18.85 -5.96
N LEU A 60 -6.42 -19.64 -5.47
CA LEU A 60 -5.47 -20.34 -6.34
C LEU A 60 -6.14 -21.42 -7.21
N VAL A 61 -7.11 -22.16 -6.67
CA VAL A 61 -7.89 -23.14 -7.47
C VAL A 61 -8.61 -22.42 -8.61
N LYS A 62 -9.25 -21.27 -8.34
CA LYS A 62 -9.95 -20.50 -9.38
C LYS A 62 -9.00 -19.89 -10.41
N ALA A 63 -7.84 -19.40 -9.97
CA ALA A 63 -6.82 -18.94 -10.90
C ALA A 63 -6.37 -20.06 -11.84
N LYS A 64 -6.11 -21.26 -11.31
CA LYS A 64 -5.73 -22.45 -12.05
C LYS A 64 -6.79 -22.84 -13.10
N GLU A 65 -8.07 -22.89 -12.69
CA GLU A 65 -9.20 -23.18 -13.59
C GLU A 65 -9.30 -22.17 -14.76
N CYS A 66 -8.96 -20.89 -14.53
CA CYS A 66 -8.99 -19.83 -15.54
C CYS A 66 -7.72 -19.73 -16.38
N ASN A 67 -6.65 -20.46 -16.03
CA ASN A 67 -5.32 -20.37 -16.63
C ASN A 67 -4.78 -21.71 -17.12
N ASN A 68 -5.62 -22.50 -17.80
CA ASN A 68 -5.26 -23.80 -18.39
C ASN A 68 -4.57 -24.75 -17.40
N ASP A 69 -5.08 -24.82 -16.17
CA ASP A 69 -4.54 -25.63 -15.07
C ASP A 69 -3.10 -25.25 -14.62
N MET A 70 -2.61 -24.05 -14.95
CA MET A 70 -1.29 -23.58 -14.58
C MET A 70 -1.35 -22.43 -13.54
N LEU A 71 -0.37 -22.36 -12.62
CA LEU A 71 -0.23 -21.29 -11.63
C LEU A 71 1.00 -20.41 -11.85
N ASP A 72 2.04 -20.97 -12.47
CA ASP A 72 3.37 -20.36 -12.66
C ASP A 72 3.67 -20.04 -14.12
N ASP A 73 2.81 -20.49 -15.05
CA ASP A 73 2.88 -20.23 -16.49
C ASP A 73 1.50 -19.90 -17.06
N GLY A 74 1.40 -19.61 -18.36
CA GLY A 74 0.18 -19.24 -19.07
C GLY A 74 -0.04 -17.73 -19.12
N ASP A 75 -1.23 -17.26 -18.77
CA ASP A 75 -1.55 -15.82 -18.80
C ASP A 75 -0.76 -15.03 -17.75
N LYS A 76 0.03 -14.07 -18.22
CA LYS A 76 0.96 -13.28 -17.37
C LYS A 76 0.23 -12.40 -16.33
N GLY A 77 -0.99 -11.99 -16.60
CA GLY A 77 -1.81 -11.22 -15.67
C GLY A 77 -2.28 -12.10 -14.51
N ILE A 78 -2.79 -13.28 -14.82
CA ILE A 78 -3.25 -14.27 -13.83
C ILE A 78 -2.08 -14.77 -12.99
N VAL A 79 -0.95 -15.14 -13.61
CA VAL A 79 0.28 -15.54 -12.89
C VAL A 79 0.72 -14.45 -11.92
N HIS A 80 0.66 -13.19 -12.37
CA HIS A 80 1.03 -12.06 -11.51
C HIS A 80 0.02 -11.87 -10.35
N TRP A 81 -1.28 -12.07 -10.58
CA TRP A 81 -2.28 -12.06 -9.52
C TRP A 81 -2.06 -13.20 -8.51
N VAL A 82 -1.71 -14.40 -8.97
CA VAL A 82 -1.32 -15.53 -8.12
C VAL A 82 -0.15 -15.14 -7.20
N SER A 83 0.85 -14.43 -7.73
CA SER A 83 2.00 -14.00 -6.93
C SER A 83 1.61 -13.10 -5.74
N GLU A 84 0.52 -12.31 -5.85
CA GLU A 84 0.04 -11.49 -4.74
C GLU A 84 -0.57 -12.34 -3.60
N ILE A 85 -1.19 -13.47 -3.94
CA ILE A 85 -1.66 -14.44 -2.94
C ILE A 85 -0.46 -15.12 -2.25
N LEU A 86 0.59 -15.42 -3.02
CA LEU A 86 1.82 -16.03 -2.47
C LEU A 86 2.57 -15.04 -1.55
N TRP A 87 2.61 -13.74 -1.88
CA TRP A 87 3.20 -12.73 -0.99
C TRP A 87 2.51 -12.67 0.37
N ARG A 88 1.18 -12.82 0.41
CA ARG A 88 0.43 -12.90 1.67
C ARG A 88 0.87 -14.09 2.51
N GLU A 89 1.01 -15.27 1.91
CA GLU A 89 1.47 -16.48 2.62
C GLU A 89 2.95 -16.35 3.04
N PHE A 90 3.79 -15.73 2.21
CA PHE A 90 5.19 -15.45 2.56
C PHE A 90 5.29 -14.65 3.87
N TYR A 91 4.57 -13.54 4.01
CA TYR A 91 4.60 -12.75 5.25
C TYR A 91 4.06 -13.51 6.47
N ARG A 92 3.10 -14.40 6.29
CA ARG A 92 2.62 -15.30 7.35
C ARG A 92 3.69 -16.29 7.81
N HIS A 93 4.45 -16.86 6.88
CA HIS A 93 5.60 -17.71 7.20
C HIS A 93 6.69 -16.92 7.93
N ILE A 94 6.91 -15.66 7.55
CA ILE A 94 7.87 -14.80 8.27
C ILE A 94 7.45 -14.60 9.72
N ILE A 95 6.21 -14.21 10.00
CA ILE A 95 5.76 -14.03 11.39
C ILE A 95 5.81 -15.34 12.18
N TYR A 96 5.44 -16.47 11.57
CA TYR A 96 5.46 -17.77 12.23
C TYR A 96 6.88 -18.18 12.63
N ASN A 97 7.85 -18.04 11.71
CA ASN A 97 9.24 -18.46 11.96
C ASN A 97 10.08 -17.41 12.73
N PHE A 98 9.68 -16.15 12.67
CA PHE A 98 10.37 -15.02 13.32
C PHE A 98 9.40 -14.19 14.16
N PRO A 99 8.87 -14.74 15.27
CA PRO A 99 7.81 -14.08 16.05
C PRO A 99 8.25 -12.74 16.66
N LYS A 100 9.55 -12.42 16.69
CA LYS A 100 10.06 -11.13 17.13
C LYS A 100 9.43 -9.95 16.34
N VAL A 101 9.12 -10.13 15.05
CA VAL A 101 8.57 -9.07 14.22
C VAL A 101 7.14 -8.68 14.64
N SER A 102 6.34 -9.62 15.17
CA SER A 102 5.02 -9.33 15.74
C SER A 102 5.07 -8.61 17.08
N LYS A 103 6.26 -8.49 17.68
CA LYS A 103 6.53 -7.79 18.95
C LYS A 103 7.16 -6.42 18.73
N ASN A 104 6.87 -5.78 17.61
CA ASN A 104 7.40 -4.47 17.21
C ASN A 104 8.94 -4.42 17.11
N LEU A 105 9.60 -5.53 16.78
CA LEU A 105 11.04 -5.55 16.54
C LEU A 105 11.30 -5.62 15.03
N PRO A 106 12.34 -4.93 14.53
CA PRO A 106 12.73 -5.07 13.13
C PRO A 106 13.27 -6.48 12.84
N PHE A 107 13.06 -6.94 11.61
CA PHE A 107 13.64 -8.20 11.16
C PHE A 107 15.16 -8.12 11.11
N ILE A 108 15.70 -7.00 10.61
CA ILE A 108 17.14 -6.71 10.52
C ILE A 108 17.58 -5.98 11.79
N ASP A 109 18.31 -6.65 12.68
CA ASP A 109 18.57 -6.18 14.04
C ASP A 109 19.29 -4.83 14.14
N TYR A 110 20.26 -4.52 13.26
CA TYR A 110 20.99 -3.24 13.34
C TYR A 110 20.07 -2.02 13.05
N THR A 111 18.95 -2.23 12.36
CA THR A 111 18.01 -1.15 12.02
C THR A 111 17.22 -0.63 13.23
N LYS A 112 17.29 -1.30 14.37
CA LYS A 112 16.78 -0.75 15.65
C LYS A 112 17.46 0.55 16.07
N ASN A 113 18.67 0.78 15.55
CA ASN A 113 19.48 1.96 15.86
C ASN A 113 19.19 3.17 14.95
N ILE A 114 18.20 3.08 14.06
CA ILE A 114 17.81 4.23 13.23
C ILE A 114 17.33 5.36 14.15
N PRO A 115 17.92 6.56 14.07
CA PRO A 115 17.52 7.72 14.86
C PRO A 115 16.25 8.34 14.25
N TRP A 116 15.09 7.78 14.56
CA TRP A 116 13.81 8.29 14.08
C TRP A 116 13.50 9.68 14.66
N ASN A 117 12.87 10.53 13.86
CA ASN A 117 12.37 11.83 14.31
C ASN A 117 11.14 11.68 15.22
N GLU A 118 11.09 12.45 16.28
CA GLU A 118 9.93 12.58 17.19
C GLU A 118 9.05 13.79 16.82
N ASP A 119 8.78 13.98 15.51
CA ASP A 119 7.98 15.08 15.00
C ASP A 119 6.48 14.71 14.99
N SER A 120 5.81 15.02 16.09
CA SER A 120 4.38 14.77 16.25
C SER A 120 3.51 15.61 15.32
N VAL A 121 3.97 16.79 14.92
CA VAL A 121 3.23 17.71 14.03
C VAL A 121 3.20 17.12 12.61
N SER A 122 4.35 16.74 12.08
CA SER A 122 4.43 16.11 10.76
C SER A 122 3.73 14.75 10.74
N LEU A 123 3.82 13.96 11.82
CA LEU A 123 3.07 12.71 11.96
C LEU A 123 1.55 12.94 11.90
N GLN A 124 1.05 13.98 12.59
CA GLN A 124 -0.38 14.28 12.56
C GLN A 124 -0.81 14.78 11.18
N ARG A 125 -0.04 15.66 10.52
CA ARG A 125 -0.31 16.11 9.15
C ARG A 125 -0.36 14.93 8.18
N TRP A 126 0.55 13.96 8.34
CA TRP A 126 0.54 12.74 7.53
C TRP A 126 -0.72 11.91 7.81
N LYS A 127 -1.09 11.68 9.09
CA LYS A 127 -2.32 10.96 9.47
C LYS A 127 -3.60 11.62 8.93
N ASP A 128 -3.60 12.93 8.78
CA ASP A 128 -4.76 13.70 8.30
C ASP A 128 -4.79 13.85 6.76
N GLY A 129 -3.78 13.35 6.03
CA GLY A 129 -3.66 13.57 4.59
C GLY A 129 -3.51 15.04 4.23
N LYS A 130 -2.63 15.74 4.95
CA LYS A 130 -2.34 17.18 4.82
C LYS A 130 -0.83 17.46 4.76
N THR A 131 -0.08 16.58 4.11
CA THR A 131 1.38 16.70 3.98
C THR A 131 1.80 17.76 2.97
N GLY A 132 0.90 18.20 2.09
CA GLY A 132 1.23 19.03 0.94
C GLY A 132 1.86 18.24 -0.22
N ILE A 133 1.86 16.92 -0.14
CA ILE A 133 2.31 16.01 -1.20
C ILE A 133 1.09 15.29 -1.76
N PRO A 134 0.55 15.69 -2.93
CA PRO A 134 -0.78 15.31 -3.38
C PRO A 134 -1.06 13.80 -3.42
N ILE A 135 -0.14 12.99 -3.96
CA ILE A 135 -0.33 11.54 -4.06
C ILE A 135 -0.32 10.84 -2.68
N VAL A 136 0.46 11.36 -1.72
CA VAL A 136 0.50 10.88 -0.34
C VAL A 136 -0.82 11.18 0.35
N ASP A 137 -1.26 12.43 0.25
CA ASP A 137 -2.51 12.90 0.85
C ASP A 137 -3.73 12.18 0.26
N ALA A 138 -3.76 11.98 -1.06
CA ALA A 138 -4.79 11.20 -1.73
C ALA A 138 -4.89 9.77 -1.18
N GLY A 139 -3.76 9.09 -1.00
CA GLY A 139 -3.71 7.75 -0.42
C GLY A 139 -4.25 7.68 1.00
N ILE A 140 -3.85 8.61 1.87
CA ILE A 140 -4.36 8.66 3.26
C ILE A 140 -5.86 8.99 3.27
N ARG A 141 -6.33 9.94 2.46
CA ARG A 141 -7.74 10.32 2.40
C ARG A 141 -8.64 9.20 1.85
N GLU A 142 -8.16 8.42 0.87
CA GLU A 142 -8.84 7.20 0.42
C GLU A 142 -9.04 6.24 1.60
N MET A 143 -7.97 5.97 2.36
CA MET A 143 -8.03 5.08 3.52
C MET A 143 -8.98 5.59 4.60
N LEU A 144 -8.95 6.87 4.92
CA LEU A 144 -9.82 7.46 5.93
C LEU A 144 -11.30 7.43 5.52
N ALA A 145 -11.59 7.60 4.24
CA ALA A 145 -12.95 7.61 3.72
C ALA A 145 -13.55 6.22 3.52
N THR A 146 -12.71 5.22 3.14
CA THR A 146 -13.19 3.90 2.68
C THR A 146 -12.76 2.73 3.56
N GLY A 147 -11.77 2.93 4.42
CA GLY A 147 -11.10 1.85 5.15
C GLY A 147 -10.19 1.00 4.26
N TRP A 148 -9.93 1.42 3.02
CA TRP A 148 -9.08 0.70 2.07
C TRP A 148 -8.10 1.66 1.38
N MET A 149 -6.95 1.16 0.96
CA MET A 149 -5.96 1.91 0.19
C MET A 149 -5.37 1.01 -0.88
N HIS A 150 -5.24 1.54 -2.08
CA HIS A 150 -4.59 0.86 -3.20
C HIS A 150 -3.14 0.46 -2.86
N ASN A 151 -2.67 -0.75 -3.24
CA ASN A 151 -1.34 -1.25 -2.86
C ASN A 151 -0.20 -0.29 -3.22
N ARG A 152 -0.22 0.32 -4.43
CA ARG A 152 0.81 1.28 -4.83
C ARG A 152 0.90 2.46 -3.86
N LEU A 153 -0.24 2.93 -3.38
CA LEU A 153 -0.29 4.04 -2.43
C LEU A 153 0.23 3.63 -1.05
N ARG A 154 -0.05 2.40 -0.59
CA ARG A 154 0.52 1.90 0.69
C ARG A 154 2.04 1.98 0.68
N MET A 155 2.69 1.61 -0.44
CA MET A 155 4.14 1.70 -0.59
C MET A 155 4.65 3.14 -0.58
N ILE A 156 4.01 4.04 -1.34
CA ILE A 156 4.39 5.46 -1.44
C ILE A 156 4.24 6.14 -0.08
N VAL A 157 3.08 5.98 0.54
CA VAL A 157 2.70 6.61 1.81
C VAL A 157 3.57 6.12 2.97
N ALA A 158 3.87 4.80 3.03
CA ALA A 158 4.73 4.22 4.06
C ALA A 158 6.20 4.64 3.89
N MET A 159 6.68 4.67 2.64
CA MET A 159 8.04 5.08 2.37
C MET A 159 8.23 6.58 2.60
N PHE A 160 7.22 7.41 2.31
CA PHE A 160 7.25 8.83 2.64
C PHE A 160 7.38 9.06 4.16
N LEU A 161 6.57 8.39 4.99
CA LEU A 161 6.67 8.49 6.45
C LEU A 161 8.05 8.08 6.95
N SER A 162 8.53 6.90 6.56
CA SER A 162 9.75 6.31 7.12
C SER A 162 11.04 6.87 6.54
N LYS A 163 11.02 7.45 5.33
CA LYS A 163 12.22 7.96 4.65
C LYS A 163 12.23 9.48 4.54
N ASN A 164 11.17 10.10 4.02
CA ASN A 164 11.16 11.55 3.86
C ASN A 164 10.93 12.27 5.20
N LEU A 165 10.01 11.80 6.03
CA LEU A 165 9.81 12.36 7.37
C LEU A 165 10.76 11.77 8.42
N LEU A 166 11.40 10.65 8.13
CA LEU A 166 12.23 9.89 9.05
C LEU A 166 11.52 9.57 10.38
N ILE A 167 10.19 9.34 10.31
CA ILE A 167 9.37 8.95 11.45
C ILE A 167 9.29 7.43 11.53
N ASN A 168 9.30 6.90 12.77
CA ASN A 168 9.29 5.47 13.01
C ASN A 168 8.13 4.78 12.28
N TRP A 169 8.46 3.78 11.48
CA TRP A 169 7.49 3.00 10.69
C TRP A 169 6.39 2.35 11.54
N GLN A 170 6.66 2.06 12.82
CA GLN A 170 5.69 1.48 13.76
C GLN A 170 4.49 2.40 14.00
N GLU A 171 4.68 3.72 13.95
CA GLU A 171 3.57 4.69 14.05
C GLU A 171 2.61 4.55 12.87
N GLY A 172 3.15 4.37 11.68
CA GLY A 172 2.34 4.14 10.48
C GLY A 172 1.70 2.75 10.46
N GLU A 173 2.43 1.69 10.85
CA GLU A 173 1.90 0.33 10.98
C GLU A 173 0.67 0.30 11.90
N LYS A 174 0.80 0.88 13.10
CA LYS A 174 -0.28 1.00 14.07
C LYS A 174 -1.48 1.77 13.49
N PHE A 175 -1.22 2.89 12.82
CA PHE A 175 -2.27 3.70 12.20
C PHE A 175 -3.02 2.91 11.13
N PHE A 176 -2.32 2.20 10.25
CA PHE A 176 -2.94 1.34 9.24
C PHE A 176 -3.81 0.25 9.85
N MET A 177 -3.33 -0.44 10.91
CA MET A 177 -4.12 -1.46 11.60
C MET A 177 -5.42 -0.91 12.21
N THR A 178 -5.45 0.37 12.58
CA THR A 178 -6.66 1.01 13.14
C THR A 178 -7.64 1.51 12.08
N LYS A 179 -7.19 1.72 10.83
CA LYS A 179 -8.00 2.34 9.77
C LYS A 179 -8.39 1.39 8.65
N LEU A 180 -7.57 0.38 8.38
CA LEU A 180 -7.82 -0.55 7.28
C LEU A 180 -8.79 -1.67 7.67
N ILE A 181 -9.83 -1.87 6.87
CA ILE A 181 -10.78 -2.99 7.00
C ILE A 181 -10.15 -4.33 6.62
N ASP A 182 -9.04 -4.30 5.91
CA ASP A 182 -8.26 -5.47 5.51
C ASP A 182 -6.95 -5.62 6.31
N GLY A 183 -6.88 -5.00 7.50
CA GLY A 183 -5.72 -5.07 8.38
C GLY A 183 -5.35 -6.52 8.73
N ASP A 184 -4.20 -6.99 8.24
CA ASP A 184 -3.62 -8.30 8.52
C ASP A 184 -2.22 -8.08 9.10
N ILE A 185 -1.97 -8.59 10.30
CA ILE A 185 -0.70 -8.32 11.01
C ILE A 185 0.51 -8.70 10.16
N ALA A 186 0.48 -9.84 9.48
CA ALA A 186 1.62 -10.32 8.70
C ALA A 186 1.91 -9.42 7.50
N SER A 187 0.88 -9.13 6.71
CA SER A 187 1.01 -8.30 5.50
C SER A 187 1.30 -6.84 5.85
N ASN A 188 0.68 -6.30 6.89
CA ASN A 188 0.90 -4.93 7.33
C ASN A 188 2.33 -4.74 7.87
N ASN A 189 2.75 -5.57 8.83
CA ASN A 189 4.11 -5.54 9.38
C ASN A 189 5.17 -5.73 8.29
N GLY A 190 5.01 -6.77 7.45
CA GLY A 190 5.94 -7.04 6.36
C GLY A 190 6.05 -5.89 5.36
N GLY A 191 4.92 -5.30 4.95
CA GLY A 191 4.89 -4.16 4.02
C GLY A 191 5.51 -2.89 4.60
N TRP A 192 5.27 -2.60 5.87
CA TRP A 192 5.88 -1.47 6.57
C TRP A 192 7.39 -1.65 6.73
N GLN A 193 7.84 -2.83 7.15
CA GLN A 193 9.27 -3.13 7.27
C GLN A 193 9.97 -3.16 5.90
N TRP A 194 9.28 -3.62 4.84
CA TRP A 194 9.80 -3.51 3.47
C TRP A 194 10.03 -2.04 3.08
N SER A 195 9.06 -1.17 3.31
CA SER A 195 9.15 0.26 2.99
C SER A 195 10.22 0.98 3.81
N ALA A 196 10.37 0.63 5.08
CA ALA A 196 11.34 1.20 6.01
C ALA A 196 12.76 0.63 5.86
N SER A 197 12.97 -0.38 5.02
CA SER A 197 14.25 -1.10 4.87
C SER A 197 14.72 -1.81 6.15
N THR A 198 13.79 -2.28 6.96
CA THR A 198 14.04 -2.97 8.24
C THR A 198 13.65 -4.45 8.22
N GLY A 199 12.97 -4.89 7.14
CA GLY A 199 12.37 -6.21 7.00
C GLY A 199 13.19 -7.22 6.20
N THR A 200 12.63 -8.42 6.07
CA THR A 200 13.11 -9.40 5.09
C THR A 200 12.75 -8.94 3.68
N ASP A 201 13.59 -9.25 2.70
CA ASP A 201 13.44 -8.80 1.30
C ASP A 201 13.11 -7.30 1.18
N ALA A 202 13.58 -6.52 2.14
CA ALA A 202 13.27 -5.09 2.23
C ALA A 202 13.83 -4.30 1.05
N ALA A 203 13.14 -3.24 0.69
CA ALA A 203 13.66 -2.28 -0.28
C ALA A 203 15.05 -1.79 0.19
N PRO A 204 16.09 -1.79 -0.67
CA PRO A 204 17.39 -1.25 -0.31
C PRO A 204 17.25 0.17 0.27
N TYR A 205 17.99 0.49 1.32
CA TYR A 205 17.81 1.75 2.05
C TYR A 205 17.93 3.01 1.16
N PHE A 206 18.72 2.95 0.10
CA PHE A 206 18.90 4.05 -0.86
C PHE A 206 17.78 4.11 -1.92
N ARG A 207 16.92 3.09 -2.02
CA ARG A 207 15.76 3.09 -2.91
C ARG A 207 14.61 3.82 -2.23
N ILE A 208 14.56 5.12 -2.43
CA ILE A 208 13.49 5.97 -1.91
C ILE A 208 12.60 6.39 -3.08
N MET A 209 11.32 6.04 -3.01
CA MET A 209 10.34 6.45 -4.01
C MET A 209 10.13 7.96 -3.88
N ASN A 210 10.40 8.71 -4.95
CA ASN A 210 10.00 10.11 -5.01
C ASN A 210 8.48 10.15 -5.28
N PRO A 211 7.65 10.71 -4.37
CA PRO A 211 6.20 10.72 -4.52
C PRO A 211 5.72 11.40 -5.80
N GLU A 212 6.32 12.50 -6.21
CA GLU A 212 6.00 13.22 -7.43
C GLU A 212 6.24 12.34 -8.67
N THR A 213 7.43 11.73 -8.79
CA THR A 213 7.74 10.82 -9.90
C THR A 213 6.81 9.61 -9.93
N GLN A 214 6.44 9.06 -8.75
CA GLN A 214 5.47 7.97 -8.66
C GLN A 214 4.08 8.42 -9.11
N SER A 215 3.68 9.63 -8.73
CA SER A 215 2.41 10.25 -9.12
C SER A 215 2.32 10.40 -10.64
N ILE A 216 3.28 11.06 -11.26
CA ILE A 216 3.34 11.24 -12.73
C ILE A 216 3.27 9.88 -13.46
N ARG A 217 3.95 8.85 -12.91
CA ARG A 217 3.99 7.54 -13.56
C ARG A 217 2.68 6.75 -13.44
N PHE A 218 1.99 6.82 -12.30
CA PHE A 218 0.87 5.92 -11.98
C PHE A 218 -0.50 6.62 -11.90
N ASP A 219 -0.52 7.93 -12.01
CA ASP A 219 -1.71 8.76 -12.09
C ASP A 219 -1.46 9.95 -13.04
N PRO A 220 -1.05 9.70 -14.32
CA PRO A 220 -0.49 10.74 -15.20
C PRO A 220 -1.42 11.93 -15.41
N ASP A 221 -2.71 11.71 -15.40
CA ASP A 221 -3.75 12.76 -15.59
C ASP A 221 -4.23 13.35 -14.26
N GLY A 222 -3.71 12.85 -13.12
CA GLY A 222 -4.08 13.28 -11.78
C GLY A 222 -5.52 12.93 -11.37
N GLU A 223 -6.14 11.96 -12.03
CA GLU A 223 -7.54 11.58 -11.76
C GLU A 223 -7.72 11.04 -10.34
N TYR A 224 -6.79 10.22 -9.88
CA TYR A 224 -6.82 9.69 -8.53
C TYR A 224 -6.60 10.80 -7.49
N ILE A 225 -5.62 11.69 -7.71
CA ILE A 225 -5.37 12.83 -6.84
C ILE A 225 -6.60 13.72 -6.78
N LYS A 226 -7.15 14.16 -7.91
CA LYS A 226 -8.33 15.04 -7.96
C LYS A 226 -9.55 14.44 -7.28
N LYS A 227 -9.69 13.12 -7.33
CA LYS A 227 -10.78 12.41 -6.64
C LYS A 227 -10.66 12.51 -5.11
N TRP A 228 -9.47 12.40 -4.56
CA TRP A 228 -9.26 12.33 -3.10
C TRP A 228 -8.74 13.63 -2.48
N VAL A 229 -8.28 14.55 -3.32
CA VAL A 229 -7.84 15.91 -2.95
C VAL A 229 -8.67 16.92 -3.75
N PRO A 230 -9.93 17.12 -3.38
CA PRO A 230 -10.85 17.96 -4.16
C PRO A 230 -10.41 19.41 -4.28
N GLU A 231 -9.53 19.89 -3.42
CA GLU A 231 -8.90 21.21 -3.51
C GLU A 231 -8.12 21.37 -4.83
N LEU A 232 -7.57 20.26 -5.36
CA LEU A 232 -6.78 20.25 -6.59
C LEU A 232 -7.56 19.87 -7.85
N LYS A 233 -8.90 19.82 -7.78
CA LYS A 233 -9.76 19.40 -8.90
C LYS A 233 -9.57 20.23 -10.18
N ASP A 234 -9.27 21.53 -10.01
CA ASP A 234 -9.10 22.49 -11.11
C ASP A 234 -7.62 22.64 -11.54
N CYS A 235 -6.69 21.90 -10.92
CA CYS A 235 -5.30 21.84 -11.37
C CYS A 235 -5.17 21.20 -12.75
N THR A 236 -4.21 21.68 -13.53
CA THR A 236 -3.81 21.00 -14.77
C THR A 236 -3.21 19.62 -14.44
N ALA A 237 -3.14 18.71 -15.43
CA ALA A 237 -2.48 17.42 -15.26
C ALA A 237 -0.98 17.57 -14.94
N ALA A 238 -0.34 18.63 -15.41
CA ALA A 238 1.08 18.88 -15.13
C ALA A 238 1.31 19.37 -13.69
N ASP A 239 0.43 20.22 -13.16
CA ASP A 239 0.62 20.87 -11.85
C ASP A 239 0.07 20.04 -10.69
N VAL A 240 -0.87 19.12 -10.92
CA VAL A 240 -1.58 18.39 -9.87
C VAL A 240 -0.65 17.50 -9.03
N HIS A 241 0.47 17.08 -9.58
CA HIS A 241 1.44 16.20 -8.90
C HIS A 241 2.28 16.91 -7.85
N MET A 242 2.59 18.20 -8.06
CA MET A 242 3.31 19.07 -7.14
C MET A 242 3.04 20.54 -7.51
N PRO A 243 1.93 21.12 -7.04
CA PRO A 243 1.55 22.49 -7.38
C PRO A 243 2.61 23.52 -6.94
N ASN A 244 3.03 24.43 -7.85
CA ASN A 244 3.98 25.48 -7.53
C ASN A 244 3.44 26.49 -6.51
N ASN A 245 2.12 26.70 -6.47
CA ASN A 245 1.45 27.59 -5.51
C ASN A 245 0.19 26.87 -4.96
N PRO A 246 0.36 25.89 -4.06
CA PRO A 246 -0.76 25.07 -3.57
C PRO A 246 -1.81 25.90 -2.80
N THR A 247 -1.40 26.95 -2.13
CA THR A 247 -2.29 27.79 -1.30
C THR A 247 -3.37 28.50 -2.11
N GLN A 248 -3.15 28.77 -3.40
CA GLN A 248 -4.19 29.33 -4.29
C GLN A 248 -5.40 28.39 -4.47
N TYR A 249 -5.20 27.10 -4.27
CA TYR A 249 -6.24 26.06 -4.30
C TYR A 249 -6.79 25.74 -2.90
N GLY A 250 -6.32 26.41 -1.84
CA GLY A 250 -6.62 26.03 -0.45
C GLY A 250 -5.94 24.74 0.00
N TYR A 251 -4.90 24.31 -0.72
CA TYR A 251 -4.11 23.12 -0.41
C TYR A 251 -2.83 23.52 0.34
N PRO A 252 -2.37 22.74 1.34
CA PRO A 252 -1.22 23.14 2.16
C PRO A 252 0.11 23.03 1.41
N ASP A 253 1.08 23.85 1.85
CA ASP A 253 2.46 23.71 1.41
C ASP A 253 3.08 22.39 1.86
N PRO A 254 4.02 21.82 1.06
CA PRO A 254 4.77 20.62 1.42
C PRO A 254 5.46 20.73 2.77
N ILE A 255 5.33 19.70 3.62
CA ILE A 255 5.98 19.67 4.95
C ILE A 255 7.48 19.41 4.90
N VAL A 256 7.98 18.91 3.77
CA VAL A 256 9.43 18.68 3.55
C VAL A 256 9.79 18.94 2.09
N ASP A 257 11.03 19.35 1.85
CA ASP A 257 11.65 19.27 0.53
C ASP A 257 12.00 17.82 0.21
N LEU A 258 11.49 17.28 -0.92
CA LEU A 258 11.65 15.88 -1.30
C LEU A 258 13.10 15.50 -1.64
N LYS A 259 13.89 16.44 -2.18
CA LYS A 259 15.28 16.23 -2.54
C LYS A 259 16.19 16.22 -1.31
N GLU A 260 15.98 17.19 -0.43
CA GLU A 260 16.75 17.32 0.81
C GLU A 260 16.42 16.16 1.76
N SER A 261 15.15 15.87 2.00
CA SER A 261 14.72 14.78 2.87
C SER A 261 15.22 13.41 2.38
N ARG A 262 15.23 13.18 1.04
CA ARG A 262 15.82 11.98 0.45
C ARG A 262 17.31 11.86 0.74
N LYS A 263 18.08 12.96 0.62
CA LYS A 263 19.51 12.97 0.93
C LYS A 263 19.74 12.63 2.40
N ASN A 264 19.03 13.31 3.29
CA ASN A 264 19.12 13.06 4.74
C ASN A 264 18.84 11.61 5.10
N ALA A 265 17.78 11.01 4.54
CA ALA A 265 17.48 9.60 4.77
C ALA A 265 18.61 8.67 4.35
N ILE A 266 19.23 8.90 3.17
CA ILE A 266 20.35 8.09 2.69
C ILE A 266 21.54 8.20 3.66
N ASP A 267 21.86 9.41 4.11
CA ASP A 267 22.98 9.67 5.03
C ASP A 267 22.75 8.95 6.37
N VAL A 268 21.56 9.08 6.96
CA VAL A 268 21.17 8.42 8.21
C VAL A 268 21.25 6.89 8.10
N PHE A 269 20.67 6.31 7.06
CA PHE A 269 20.68 4.85 6.89
C PHE A 269 22.06 4.29 6.52
N SER A 270 22.93 5.08 5.89
CA SER A 270 24.31 4.69 5.63
C SER A 270 25.12 4.63 6.93
N ALA A 271 24.93 5.61 7.82
CA ALA A 271 25.67 5.71 9.07
C ALA A 271 25.42 4.56 10.05
N ILE A 272 24.22 3.95 10.04
CA ILE A 272 23.90 2.83 10.92
C ILE A 272 24.39 1.46 10.39
N LYS A 273 24.81 1.39 9.12
CA LYS A 273 25.26 0.14 8.49
C LYS A 273 26.77 -0.09 8.70
N SER A 274 27.50 0.98 8.99
CA SER A 274 28.94 0.94 9.33
C SER A 274 29.14 0.51 10.77
#